data_01fbea3a541658a3f9b54b3c932b1fd3
#
_entry.id   01fbea3a541658a3f9b54b3c932b1fd3
#
_cell.length_a   1.000
_cell.length_b   1.000
_cell.length_c   1.000
_cell.angle_alpha   90.00
_cell.angle_beta   90.00
_cell.angle_gamma   90.00
#
_symmetry.space_group_name_H-M   'P 1'
#
loop_
_entity.id
_entity.type
_entity.pdbx_description
1 polymer ?
#
loop_
_entity_poly.entity_id
_entity_poly.type
_entity_poly.pdbx_seq_one_letter_code
_entity_poly.pdbx_strand_id
1 'polypeptide(L)'
;EGKIKMEDRRLEKNCDIVVVGAGHAGCEAALACARLGLDTVMFTVSVDSIALMPCNPNVGGSSKGHLVRELDALGGEMGKNIDKTFIQSKMLNQSKGPAVHSLRAQADKQAYSTEMRKTLENQPNLTIKQGEVTKLLVEDGKITGVKLYSGAVYHCQAVVLCTGTYLKARCIYGDVSNYTGPNGLQAANYLTDSLKELGIEMFRFKTGTPARIAGNTIDYSKMEEQFGDKRVVPFSFFTDPESVQIEQKSCWLTYTNEKTHEIIRANLDRSPLYSGMIEGTGPRYCPSIEDKVVRFADKKRHQVFIEPEGLYTNEMYVGGMSSSLPEDVQDEMYHSVPGLEHAKIVKNAYAIEYDCINPRQLYPTLEFKKIKGLFSGGQFNGSSGYEEAAAQGLIAGINAAMEVKGQEQLILDRSEAYIGVLIDDLVTKENHEPYRMMTSRAEYRLLLRQDNADLRLRKKGYQVGLIDEETYQKLLEKEAAIAREIERTEHATIGGNPEVQKLLEEKGSTLLKSGTTIAELIRRPELTYEDLAPIDKERPELPWDVKEQVEINLKYEGYIKRQMKQVEQFKKLEAKKIPEDLDYEKVGSLRIEARQKLEEYRPVSIGQASRISGVSPADISVLLVYLEQYRRNA
;
A
#
# COMPACT_ATOMS: atom_id res chain seq x y z
N GLU A 1 52.54 30.25 -5.03
CA GLU A 1 52.19 29.09 -4.19
C GLU A 1 50.66 29.08 -3.99
N GLY A 2 50.00 28.33 -4.86
CA GLY A 2 48.57 28.35 -5.03
C GLY A 2 47.84 27.67 -3.88
N LYS A 3 47.06 28.46 -3.13
CA LYS A 3 45.92 27.91 -2.41
C LYS A 3 44.96 27.31 -3.44
N ILE A 4 45.05 26.00 -3.66
CA ILE A 4 44.02 25.25 -4.38
C ILE A 4 42.76 25.48 -3.56
N LYS A 5 41.79 26.17 -4.16
CA LYS A 5 40.50 26.42 -3.52
C LYS A 5 39.89 25.06 -3.15
N MET A 6 39.48 24.88 -1.92
CA MET A 6 38.83 23.65 -1.42
C MET A 6 37.56 23.27 -2.19
N GLU A 7 37.05 24.14 -3.05
CA GLU A 7 35.89 23.93 -3.91
C GLU A 7 36.12 22.95 -5.07
N ASP A 8 37.39 22.64 -5.44
CA ASP A 8 37.71 21.79 -6.59
C ASP A 8 37.87 20.28 -6.28
N ARG A 9 37.66 19.85 -5.02
CA ARG A 9 37.82 18.43 -4.61
C ARG A 9 36.55 17.81 -4.05
N ARG A 10 35.46 17.86 -4.81
CA ARG A 10 34.24 17.13 -4.46
C ARG A 10 34.21 15.77 -5.15
N LEU A 11 33.60 14.79 -4.51
CA LEU A 11 33.32 13.50 -5.13
C LEU A 11 32.28 13.67 -6.21
N GLU A 12 32.57 13.21 -7.42
CA GLU A 12 31.62 13.11 -8.51
C GLU A 12 31.49 11.66 -8.98
N LYS A 13 30.29 11.18 -9.12
CA LYS A 13 29.94 9.83 -9.57
C LYS A 13 28.87 9.90 -10.65
N ASN A 14 28.75 8.82 -11.42
CA ASN A 14 27.68 8.65 -12.40
C ASN A 14 26.94 7.35 -12.11
N CYS A 15 25.65 7.36 -12.32
CA CYS A 15 24.76 6.19 -12.30
C CYS A 15 23.57 6.46 -13.21
N ASP A 16 22.71 5.47 -13.41
CA ASP A 16 21.50 5.66 -14.22
C ASP A 16 20.38 6.29 -13.39
N ILE A 17 20.14 5.75 -12.20
CA ILE A 17 19.01 6.15 -11.35
C ILE A 17 19.48 6.32 -9.90
N VAL A 18 18.99 7.36 -9.25
CA VAL A 18 19.13 7.60 -7.81
C VAL A 18 17.78 7.39 -7.13
N VAL A 19 17.75 6.58 -6.07
CA VAL A 19 16.60 6.41 -5.19
C VAL A 19 16.91 7.08 -3.86
N VAL A 20 16.06 8.00 -3.43
CA VAL A 20 16.23 8.76 -2.18
C VAL A 20 15.30 8.19 -1.10
N GLY A 21 15.89 7.52 -0.13
CA GLY A 21 15.18 6.85 0.95
C GLY A 21 15.18 5.33 0.84
N ALA A 22 15.27 4.65 1.97
CA ALA A 22 15.33 3.20 2.06
C ALA A 22 14.22 2.60 2.94
N GLY A 23 13.08 3.26 3.00
CA GLY A 23 11.85 2.72 3.55
C GLY A 23 11.19 1.74 2.57
N HIS A 24 9.94 1.41 2.81
CA HIS A 24 9.23 0.40 1.97
C HIS A 24 9.15 0.83 0.50
N ALA A 25 8.88 2.10 0.23
CA ALA A 25 8.85 2.62 -1.14
C ALA A 25 10.24 2.58 -1.81
N GLY A 26 11.26 3.06 -1.12
CA GLY A 26 12.63 3.12 -1.63
C GLY A 26 13.21 1.74 -1.93
N CYS A 27 12.96 0.75 -1.08
CA CYS A 27 13.38 -0.63 -1.30
C CYS A 27 12.79 -1.22 -2.57
N GLU A 28 11.49 -1.08 -2.77
CA GLU A 28 10.81 -1.58 -3.98
C GLU A 28 11.29 -0.86 -5.24
N ALA A 29 11.45 0.46 -5.19
CA ALA A 29 11.93 1.24 -6.32
C ALA A 29 13.37 0.86 -6.70
N ALA A 30 14.26 0.73 -5.73
CA ALA A 30 15.66 0.37 -5.96
C ALA A 30 15.81 -1.04 -6.54
N LEU A 31 15.08 -2.02 -5.98
CA LEU A 31 15.07 -3.38 -6.51
C LEU A 31 14.54 -3.44 -7.94
N ALA A 32 13.45 -2.73 -8.23
CA ALA A 32 12.88 -2.69 -9.57
C ALA A 32 13.88 -2.14 -10.60
N CYS A 33 14.50 -1.00 -10.32
CA CYS A 33 15.47 -0.38 -11.22
C CYS A 33 16.69 -1.27 -11.45
N ALA A 34 17.26 -1.84 -10.39
CA ALA A 34 18.44 -2.70 -10.48
C ALA A 34 18.14 -4.02 -11.21
N ARG A 35 16.98 -4.64 -10.93
CA ARG A 35 16.53 -5.87 -11.61
C ARG A 35 16.23 -5.65 -13.09
N LEU A 36 15.89 -4.44 -13.48
CA LEU A 36 15.73 -4.04 -14.89
C LEU A 36 17.05 -3.68 -15.59
N GLY A 37 18.17 -3.91 -14.92
CA GLY A 37 19.52 -3.80 -15.49
C GLY A 37 20.14 -2.41 -15.42
N LEU A 38 19.58 -1.48 -14.62
CA LEU A 38 20.08 -0.12 -14.51
C LEU A 38 20.99 0.05 -13.30
N ASP A 39 22.08 0.78 -13.47
CA ASP A 39 22.99 1.15 -12.39
C ASP A 39 22.27 2.11 -11.43
N THR A 40 21.93 1.60 -10.25
CA THR A 40 21.06 2.24 -9.28
C THR A 40 21.80 2.50 -7.98
N VAL A 41 21.72 3.73 -7.47
CA VAL A 41 22.25 4.10 -6.16
C VAL A 41 21.09 4.51 -5.26
N MET A 42 20.95 3.84 -4.13
CA MET A 42 19.95 4.16 -3.10
C MET A 42 20.62 4.87 -1.92
N PHE A 43 20.16 6.08 -1.62
CA PHE A 43 20.62 6.85 -0.46
C PHE A 43 19.66 6.71 0.70
N THR A 44 20.20 6.61 1.90
CA THR A 44 19.45 6.65 3.15
C THR A 44 20.20 7.44 4.21
N VAL A 45 19.47 8.09 5.11
CA VAL A 45 20.08 8.79 6.25
C VAL A 45 20.73 7.82 7.24
N SER A 46 20.26 6.56 7.28
CA SER A 46 20.86 5.48 8.06
C SER A 46 20.64 4.13 7.41
N VAL A 47 21.68 3.38 7.15
CA VAL A 47 21.59 2.01 6.65
C VAL A 47 20.98 1.04 7.67
N ASP A 48 20.99 1.40 8.95
CA ASP A 48 20.41 0.61 10.02
C ASP A 48 18.88 0.77 10.11
N SER A 49 18.30 1.68 9.32
CA SER A 49 16.85 1.92 9.23
C SER A 49 16.21 1.42 7.93
N ILE A 50 16.88 0.59 7.16
CA ILE A 50 16.34 0.01 5.92
C ILE A 50 15.08 -0.80 6.23
N ALA A 51 13.99 -0.52 5.51
CA ALA A 51 12.69 -1.16 5.67
C ALA A 51 12.18 -1.14 7.12
N LEU A 52 12.45 -0.06 7.83
CA LEU A 52 12.00 0.13 9.21
C LEU A 52 10.47 0.14 9.27
N MET A 53 9.92 -0.49 10.30
CA MET A 53 8.49 -0.45 10.63
C MET A 53 8.30 0.40 11.90
N PRO A 54 8.28 1.74 11.79
CA PRO A 54 8.35 2.61 12.97
C PRO A 54 7.03 2.72 13.73
N CYS A 55 5.94 2.27 13.15
CA CYS A 55 4.62 2.24 13.76
C CYS A 55 4.21 0.81 14.09
N ASN A 56 3.18 0.27 13.46
CA ASN A 56 2.69 -1.08 13.74
C ASN A 56 3.61 -2.18 13.18
N PRO A 57 3.58 -3.39 13.79
CA PRO A 57 4.39 -4.52 13.33
C PRO A 57 3.71 -5.36 12.25
N ASN A 58 2.76 -4.81 11.49
CA ASN A 58 1.92 -5.59 10.59
C ASN A 58 2.18 -5.26 9.13
N VAL A 59 2.06 -6.29 8.28
CA VAL A 59 1.92 -6.18 6.83
C VAL A 59 0.56 -6.75 6.43
N GLY A 60 -0.18 -6.03 5.59
CA GLY A 60 -1.50 -6.43 5.15
C GLY A 60 -2.63 -5.93 6.05
N GLY A 61 -3.76 -6.60 5.97
CA GLY A 61 -5.02 -6.17 6.55
C GLY A 61 -6.02 -5.81 5.47
N SER A 62 -7.19 -5.31 5.86
CA SER A 62 -8.27 -4.98 4.91
C SER A 62 -7.78 -4.01 3.83
N SER A 63 -7.92 -4.38 2.58
CA SER A 63 -7.38 -3.73 1.37
C SER A 63 -5.85 -3.71 1.24
N LYS A 64 -5.14 -3.75 2.33
CA LYS A 64 -3.68 -3.74 2.37
C LYS A 64 -3.09 -5.06 1.85
N GLY A 65 -3.69 -6.19 2.23
CA GLY A 65 -3.32 -7.50 1.71
C GLY A 65 -3.45 -7.57 0.19
N HIS A 66 -4.45 -6.90 -0.38
CA HIS A 66 -4.62 -6.76 -1.82
C HIS A 66 -3.43 -6.07 -2.48
N LEU A 67 -2.96 -4.96 -1.90
CA LEU A 67 -1.78 -4.24 -2.41
C LEU A 67 -0.52 -5.10 -2.40
N VAL A 68 -0.29 -5.83 -1.32
CA VAL A 68 0.89 -6.71 -1.19
C VAL A 68 0.86 -7.84 -2.23
N ARG A 69 -0.29 -8.46 -2.42
CA ARG A 69 -0.48 -9.52 -3.42
C ARG A 69 -0.28 -8.99 -4.84
N GLU A 70 -0.74 -7.78 -5.12
CA GLU A 70 -0.57 -7.13 -6.42
C GLU A 70 0.88 -6.77 -6.71
N LEU A 71 1.57 -6.17 -5.74
CA LEU A 71 2.99 -5.86 -5.93
C LEU A 71 3.86 -7.12 -6.08
N ASP A 72 3.50 -8.20 -5.39
CA ASP A 72 4.16 -9.50 -5.54
C ASP A 72 3.95 -10.08 -6.95
N ALA A 73 2.73 -10.00 -7.46
CA ALA A 73 2.40 -10.44 -8.82
C ALA A 73 3.24 -9.71 -9.88
N LEU A 74 3.51 -8.42 -9.68
CA LEU A 74 4.33 -7.59 -10.56
C LEU A 74 5.84 -7.84 -10.41
N GLY A 75 6.29 -8.50 -9.36
CA GLY A 75 7.71 -8.76 -9.09
C GLY A 75 8.31 -7.95 -7.94
N GLY A 76 7.48 -7.37 -7.08
CA GLY A 76 7.92 -6.71 -5.85
C GLY A 76 8.38 -7.69 -4.77
N GLU A 77 8.94 -7.18 -3.67
CA GLU A 77 9.64 -7.97 -2.65
C GLU A 77 8.89 -8.12 -1.33
N MET A 78 7.99 -7.19 -0.99
CA MET A 78 7.34 -7.16 0.34
C MET A 78 6.66 -8.49 0.71
N GLY A 79 5.96 -9.12 -0.23
CA GLY A 79 5.29 -10.41 -0.01
C GLY A 79 6.26 -11.52 0.34
N LYS A 80 7.36 -11.63 -0.39
CA LYS A 80 8.43 -12.61 -0.12
C LYS A 80 9.10 -12.35 1.23
N ASN A 81 9.35 -11.10 1.54
CA ASN A 81 10.03 -10.72 2.77
C ASN A 81 9.18 -10.99 4.01
N ILE A 82 7.88 -10.67 3.97
CA ILE A 82 6.99 -10.96 5.10
C ILE A 82 6.79 -12.47 5.31
N ASP A 83 6.74 -13.26 4.24
CA ASP A 83 6.62 -14.72 4.35
C ASP A 83 7.82 -15.36 5.07
N LYS A 84 8.98 -14.74 5.03
CA LYS A 84 10.20 -15.20 5.73
C LYS A 84 10.29 -14.72 7.18
N THR A 85 9.53 -13.70 7.58
CA THR A 85 9.78 -12.95 8.82
C THR A 85 8.54 -12.75 9.68
N PHE A 86 7.39 -13.27 9.29
CA PHE A 86 6.17 -13.15 10.07
C PHE A 86 6.21 -14.04 11.32
N ILE A 87 5.47 -13.64 12.35
CA ILE A 87 5.29 -14.36 13.61
C ILE A 87 3.85 -14.74 13.89
N GLN A 88 2.90 -14.13 13.19
CA GLN A 88 1.49 -14.50 13.18
C GLN A 88 0.89 -14.16 11.82
N SER A 89 -0.06 -14.97 11.35
CA SER A 89 -0.80 -14.70 10.11
C SER A 89 -2.29 -15.00 10.29
N LYS A 90 -3.11 -14.17 9.66
CA LYS A 90 -4.56 -14.30 9.71
C LYS A 90 -5.21 -13.82 8.41
N MET A 91 -6.19 -14.56 7.93
CA MET A 91 -7.09 -14.11 6.87
C MET A 91 -8.25 -13.35 7.48
N LEU A 92 -8.35 -12.05 7.20
CA LEU A 92 -9.44 -11.21 7.67
C LEU A 92 -10.67 -11.33 6.77
N ASN A 93 -11.85 -11.03 7.34
CA ASN A 93 -13.12 -10.98 6.63
C ASN A 93 -13.58 -12.30 5.99
N GLN A 94 -13.17 -13.45 6.54
CA GLN A 94 -13.54 -14.76 5.99
C GLN A 94 -15.05 -15.01 5.92
N SER A 95 -15.82 -14.40 6.84
CA SER A 95 -17.29 -14.49 6.84
C SER A 95 -17.98 -13.64 5.79
N LYS A 96 -17.20 -12.78 5.11
CA LYS A 96 -17.73 -11.82 4.12
C LYS A 96 -17.40 -12.29 2.73
N GLY A 97 -17.61 -12.65 1.81
CA GLY A 97 -17.22 -13.09 0.49
C GLY A 97 -15.76 -12.77 0.07
N PRO A 98 -15.30 -13.35 -1.03
CA PRO A 98 -13.89 -13.32 -1.44
C PRO A 98 -13.39 -11.93 -1.85
N ALA A 99 -14.28 -11.00 -2.19
CA ALA A 99 -13.92 -9.64 -2.59
C ALA A 99 -13.16 -8.88 -1.50
N VAL A 100 -13.39 -9.21 -0.23
CA VAL A 100 -12.82 -8.51 0.92
C VAL A 100 -11.93 -9.39 1.81
N HIS A 101 -11.73 -10.66 1.46
CA HIS A 101 -10.73 -11.51 2.13
C HIS A 101 -9.37 -10.84 2.03
N SER A 102 -8.71 -10.66 3.16
CA SER A 102 -7.47 -9.91 3.24
C SER A 102 -6.49 -10.57 4.19
N LEU A 103 -5.30 -10.91 3.69
CA LEU A 103 -4.21 -11.42 4.52
C LEU A 103 -3.64 -10.31 5.39
N ARG A 104 -3.35 -10.66 6.64
CA ARG A 104 -2.60 -9.83 7.58
C ARG A 104 -1.55 -10.69 8.25
N ALA A 105 -0.30 -10.25 8.21
CA ALA A 105 0.79 -10.90 8.91
C ALA A 105 1.45 -9.93 9.88
N GLN A 106 1.72 -10.41 11.09
CA GLN A 106 2.52 -9.69 12.05
C GLN A 106 3.98 -10.05 11.83
N ALA A 107 4.82 -9.06 11.65
CA ALA A 107 6.24 -9.22 11.43
C ALA A 107 7.03 -9.25 12.73
N ASP A 108 8.15 -9.98 12.73
CA ASP A 108 9.31 -9.62 13.53
C ASP A 108 9.98 -8.43 12.84
N LYS A 109 9.87 -7.24 13.42
CA LYS A 109 10.35 -5.99 12.79
C LYS A 109 11.84 -6.02 12.46
N GLN A 110 12.65 -6.54 13.36
CA GLN A 110 14.10 -6.60 13.14
C GLN A 110 14.46 -7.61 12.06
N ALA A 111 13.82 -8.79 12.08
CA ALA A 111 14.02 -9.80 11.05
C ALA A 111 13.60 -9.29 9.68
N TYR A 112 12.47 -8.58 9.59
CA TYR A 112 11.99 -7.98 8.35
C TYR A 112 13.00 -7.01 7.75
N SER A 113 13.51 -6.08 8.57
CA SER A 113 14.53 -5.11 8.17
C SER A 113 15.83 -5.79 7.74
N THR A 114 16.31 -6.74 8.54
CA THR A 114 17.53 -7.50 8.25
C THR A 114 17.44 -8.28 6.96
N GLU A 115 16.32 -8.96 6.71
CA GLU A 115 16.10 -9.76 5.50
C GLU A 115 16.00 -8.87 4.25
N MET A 116 15.30 -7.75 4.34
CA MET A 116 15.23 -6.78 3.23
C MET A 116 16.62 -6.21 2.92
N ARG A 117 17.39 -5.86 3.94
CA ARG A 117 18.76 -5.37 3.77
C ARG A 117 19.64 -6.39 3.04
N LYS A 118 19.56 -7.66 3.41
CA LYS A 118 20.29 -8.74 2.70
C LYS A 118 19.89 -8.83 1.23
N THR A 119 18.62 -8.74 0.94
CA THR A 119 18.11 -8.77 -0.43
C THR A 119 18.67 -7.61 -1.24
N LEU A 120 18.67 -6.41 -0.69
CA LEU A 120 19.22 -5.20 -1.34
C LEU A 120 20.73 -5.27 -1.53
N GLU A 121 21.47 -5.71 -0.51
CA GLU A 121 22.94 -5.82 -0.56
C GLU A 121 23.41 -6.85 -1.58
N ASN A 122 22.64 -7.91 -1.81
CA ASN A 122 22.96 -8.96 -2.77
C ASN A 122 22.41 -8.71 -4.18
N GLN A 123 21.66 -7.62 -4.38
CA GLN A 123 21.09 -7.31 -5.69
C GLN A 123 22.16 -6.75 -6.64
N PRO A 124 22.42 -7.41 -7.78
CA PRO A 124 23.26 -6.82 -8.83
C PRO A 124 22.74 -5.46 -9.30
N ASN A 125 23.64 -4.58 -9.71
CA ASN A 125 23.38 -3.22 -10.18
C ASN A 125 22.86 -2.25 -9.11
N LEU A 126 22.84 -2.63 -7.85
CA LEU A 126 22.38 -1.79 -6.76
C LEU A 126 23.52 -1.47 -5.79
N THR A 127 23.73 -0.18 -5.53
CA THR A 127 24.63 0.33 -4.51
C THR A 127 23.81 1.03 -3.42
N ILE A 128 24.06 0.68 -2.17
CA ILE A 128 23.46 1.34 -0.99
C ILE A 128 24.48 2.29 -0.42
N LYS A 129 24.09 3.54 -0.20
CA LYS A 129 24.97 4.57 0.37
C LYS A 129 24.27 5.32 1.47
N GLN A 130 24.90 5.40 2.67
CA GLN A 130 24.44 6.30 3.71
C GLN A 130 24.84 7.73 3.36
N GLY A 131 23.87 8.61 3.27
CA GLY A 131 24.05 10.01 2.93
C GLY A 131 22.72 10.70 2.78
N GLU A 132 22.70 11.99 3.07
CA GLU A 132 21.50 12.84 2.90
C GLU A 132 21.57 13.56 1.56
N VAL A 133 20.57 13.34 0.71
CA VAL A 133 20.36 14.11 -0.51
C VAL A 133 19.73 15.45 -0.12
N THR A 134 20.40 16.54 -0.43
CA THR A 134 19.99 17.90 -0.05
C THR A 134 19.52 18.75 -1.22
N LYS A 135 19.86 18.36 -2.44
CA LYS A 135 19.51 19.14 -3.64
C LYS A 135 19.31 18.24 -4.86
N LEU A 136 18.30 18.56 -5.65
CA LEU A 136 18.12 18.02 -6.99
C LEU A 136 18.78 18.95 -8.00
N LEU A 137 19.48 18.36 -8.97
CA LEU A 137 20.09 19.07 -10.09
C LEU A 137 19.20 18.93 -11.32
N VAL A 138 18.68 20.06 -11.80
CA VAL A 138 17.73 20.11 -12.92
C VAL A 138 18.25 21.12 -13.94
N GLU A 139 18.28 20.70 -15.21
CA GLU A 139 18.62 21.55 -16.35
C GLU A 139 17.52 21.43 -17.41
N ASP A 140 17.01 22.55 -17.87
CA ASP A 140 15.93 22.62 -18.89
C ASP A 140 14.72 21.73 -18.55
N GLY A 141 14.30 21.74 -17.28
CA GLY A 141 13.15 20.96 -16.80
C GLY A 141 13.38 19.45 -16.66
N LYS A 142 14.63 19.01 -16.73
CA LYS A 142 15.02 17.60 -16.67
C LYS A 142 16.04 17.33 -15.56
N ILE A 143 15.90 16.20 -14.85
CA ILE A 143 16.87 15.74 -13.86
C ILE A 143 18.24 15.47 -14.54
N THR A 144 19.30 15.97 -13.91
CA THR A 144 20.69 15.69 -14.27
C THR A 144 21.50 15.06 -13.15
N GLY A 145 21.02 15.12 -11.91
CA GLY A 145 21.71 14.54 -10.77
C GLY A 145 21.16 14.98 -9.42
N VAL A 146 21.90 14.61 -8.38
CA VAL A 146 21.63 14.99 -6.99
C VAL A 146 22.92 15.43 -6.31
N LYS A 147 22.77 16.28 -5.28
CA LYS A 147 23.87 16.71 -4.42
C LYS A 147 23.58 16.23 -2.99
N LEU A 148 24.60 15.69 -2.36
CA LEU A 148 24.53 15.26 -0.95
C LEU A 148 24.94 16.38 0.00
N TYR A 149 24.59 16.23 1.28
CA TYR A 149 25.03 17.13 2.36
C TYR A 149 26.56 17.25 2.43
N SER A 150 27.27 16.17 2.15
CA SER A 150 28.73 16.15 2.07
C SER A 150 29.32 16.98 0.91
N GLY A 151 28.51 17.46 -0.02
CA GLY A 151 28.92 18.11 -1.23
C GLY A 151 29.16 17.18 -2.43
N ALA A 152 29.10 15.86 -2.23
CA ALA A 152 29.20 14.89 -3.33
C ALA A 152 28.08 15.06 -4.34
N VAL A 153 28.40 14.88 -5.62
CA VAL A 153 27.44 14.96 -6.73
C VAL A 153 27.34 13.61 -7.43
N TYR A 154 26.11 13.15 -7.61
CA TYR A 154 25.81 11.95 -8.41
C TYR A 154 25.00 12.37 -9.62
N HIS A 155 25.61 12.24 -10.80
CA HIS A 155 24.94 12.48 -12.08
C HIS A 155 24.07 11.27 -12.42
N CYS A 156 22.84 11.51 -12.82
CA CYS A 156 21.88 10.46 -13.17
C CYS A 156 20.84 10.96 -14.17
N GLN A 157 20.08 10.04 -14.74
CA GLN A 157 19.02 10.35 -15.70
C GLN A 157 17.63 10.41 -15.04
N ALA A 158 17.44 9.74 -13.90
CA ALA A 158 16.20 9.76 -13.17
C ALA A 158 16.43 9.69 -11.66
N VAL A 159 15.50 10.25 -10.89
CA VAL A 159 15.47 10.25 -9.43
C VAL A 159 14.11 9.79 -8.97
N VAL A 160 14.07 8.88 -7.99
CA VAL A 160 12.85 8.46 -7.30
C VAL A 160 12.92 8.93 -5.85
N LEU A 161 12.02 9.84 -5.47
CA LEU A 161 11.94 10.37 -4.11
C LEU A 161 11.02 9.50 -3.25
N CYS A 162 11.59 8.90 -2.20
CA CYS A 162 10.89 8.01 -1.26
C CYS A 162 11.27 8.38 0.17
N THR A 163 11.05 9.63 0.55
CA THR A 163 11.58 10.21 1.79
C THR A 163 10.75 9.89 3.05
N GLY A 164 9.60 9.26 2.89
CA GLY A 164 8.76 8.81 4.00
C GLY A 164 8.36 9.96 4.93
N THR A 165 8.65 9.81 6.22
CA THR A 165 8.34 10.80 7.27
C THR A 165 9.55 11.62 7.71
N TYR A 166 10.62 11.66 6.91
CA TYR A 166 11.91 12.24 7.33
C TYR A 166 12.10 13.71 6.94
N LEU A 167 11.38 14.23 5.92
CA LEU A 167 11.56 15.62 5.47
C LEU A 167 11.05 16.61 6.52
N LYS A 168 11.96 17.43 7.05
CA LYS A 168 11.69 18.37 8.14
C LYS A 168 10.88 17.75 9.26
N ALA A 169 11.23 16.51 9.62
CA ALA A 169 10.52 15.71 10.59
C ALA A 169 10.61 16.30 11.98
N ARG A 170 9.49 16.22 12.71
CA ARG A 170 9.37 16.69 14.09
C ARG A 170 8.48 15.74 14.87
N CYS A 171 9.03 15.15 15.93
CA CYS A 171 8.30 14.28 16.85
C CYS A 171 7.82 15.08 18.05
N ILE A 172 6.55 14.94 18.42
CA ILE A 172 5.89 15.79 19.42
C ILE A 172 5.09 14.94 20.40
N TYR A 173 5.25 15.19 21.69
CA TYR A 173 4.33 14.75 22.74
C TYR A 173 4.34 15.78 23.89
N GLY A 174 3.14 16.21 24.32
CA GLY A 174 3.03 17.32 25.26
C GLY A 174 3.74 18.57 24.76
N ASP A 175 4.59 19.14 25.60
CA ASP A 175 5.41 20.31 25.27
C ASP A 175 6.77 19.95 24.67
N VAL A 176 7.03 18.65 24.45
CA VAL A 176 8.32 18.15 23.95
C VAL A 176 8.29 18.10 22.43
N SER A 177 9.25 18.74 21.80
CA SER A 177 9.49 18.69 20.37
C SER A 177 10.91 18.22 20.07
N ASN A 178 11.04 17.13 19.34
CA ASN A 178 12.30 16.61 18.86
C ASN A 178 12.35 16.73 17.34
N TYR A 179 13.33 17.47 16.82
CA TYR A 179 13.50 17.64 15.37
C TYR A 179 14.24 16.45 14.77
N THR A 180 13.62 15.29 14.89
CA THR A 180 14.14 13.99 14.42
C THR A 180 13.09 13.28 13.56
N GLY A 181 13.54 12.27 12.81
CA GLY A 181 12.68 11.25 12.23
C GLY A 181 12.16 10.28 13.31
N PRO A 182 11.45 9.22 12.90
CA PRO A 182 10.89 8.23 13.82
C PRO A 182 12.00 7.55 14.64
N ASN A 183 11.71 7.16 15.88
CA ASN A 183 12.64 6.49 16.79
C ASN A 183 13.95 7.26 17.05
N GLY A 184 13.93 8.58 16.99
CA GLY A 184 15.11 9.41 17.21
C GLY A 184 16.13 9.40 16.07
N LEU A 185 15.79 8.86 14.91
CA LEU A 185 16.64 8.88 13.72
C LEU A 185 16.80 10.29 13.16
N GLN A 186 17.88 10.53 12.43
CA GLN A 186 18.15 11.83 11.83
C GLN A 186 17.04 12.22 10.84
N ALA A 187 16.56 13.46 10.94
CA ALA A 187 15.67 14.07 9.96
C ALA A 187 16.45 14.55 8.72
N ALA A 188 15.77 14.64 7.58
CA ALA A 188 16.29 15.23 6.35
C ALA A 188 15.76 16.66 6.23
N ASN A 189 16.62 17.67 6.45
CA ASN A 189 16.16 19.05 6.67
C ASN A 189 16.36 19.99 5.46
N TYR A 190 17.03 19.55 4.40
CA TYR A 190 17.47 20.46 3.34
C TYR A 190 16.79 20.25 1.99
N LEU A 191 16.27 19.06 1.70
CA LEU A 191 15.69 18.75 0.39
C LEU A 191 14.42 19.54 0.11
N THR A 192 13.61 19.83 1.12
CA THR A 192 12.36 20.59 0.97
C THR A 192 12.60 21.95 0.31
N ASP A 193 13.65 22.66 0.70
CA ASP A 193 13.96 23.97 0.12
C ASP A 193 14.31 23.86 -1.36
N SER A 194 15.09 22.83 -1.74
CA SER A 194 15.39 22.54 -3.14
C SER A 194 14.12 22.25 -3.96
N LEU A 195 13.17 21.50 -3.39
CA LEU A 195 11.90 21.20 -4.04
C LEU A 195 11.05 22.44 -4.24
N LYS A 196 10.98 23.31 -3.24
CA LYS A 196 10.28 24.61 -3.34
C LYS A 196 10.89 25.53 -4.38
N GLU A 197 12.21 25.62 -4.46
CA GLU A 197 12.92 26.39 -5.50
C GLU A 197 12.60 25.89 -6.91
N LEU A 198 12.32 24.61 -7.09
CA LEU A 198 11.89 24.00 -8.35
C LEU A 198 10.40 24.21 -8.65
N GLY A 199 9.67 24.89 -7.78
CA GLY A 199 8.23 25.16 -7.95
C GLY A 199 7.31 24.02 -7.54
N ILE A 200 7.81 23.05 -6.76
CA ILE A 200 7.01 21.93 -6.26
C ILE A 200 6.21 22.40 -5.04
N GLU A 201 4.89 22.18 -5.09
CA GLU A 201 3.97 22.46 -3.99
C GLU A 201 4.12 21.43 -2.89
N MET A 202 4.39 21.90 -1.67
CA MET A 202 4.57 21.07 -0.50
C MET A 202 3.38 21.16 0.44
N PHE A 203 3.03 20.02 1.05
CA PHE A 203 2.10 19.89 2.17
C PHE A 203 2.84 19.49 3.44
N ARG A 204 2.17 19.64 4.59
CA ARG A 204 2.67 19.13 5.85
C ARG A 204 1.63 18.21 6.48
N PHE A 205 1.98 16.95 6.66
CA PHE A 205 1.11 15.94 7.25
C PHE A 205 1.67 15.45 8.58
N LYS A 206 0.81 14.82 9.35
CA LYS A 206 1.19 14.15 10.58
C LYS A 206 0.71 12.71 10.60
N THR A 207 1.44 11.87 11.29
CA THR A 207 0.99 10.56 11.73
C THR A 207 1.33 10.40 13.20
N GLY A 208 1.01 9.27 13.80
CA GLY A 208 1.29 9.01 15.20
C GLY A 208 1.58 7.54 15.44
N THR A 209 2.15 7.28 16.59
CA THR A 209 2.42 5.92 17.05
C THR A 209 2.07 5.81 18.54
N PRO A 210 1.59 4.63 19.01
CA PRO A 210 1.36 4.42 20.44
C PRO A 210 2.64 4.14 21.20
N ALA A 211 2.53 4.07 22.52
CA ALA A 211 3.61 3.63 23.38
C ALA A 211 4.03 2.18 23.11
N ARG A 212 5.25 1.86 23.49
CA ARG A 212 5.76 0.49 23.58
C ARG A 212 5.91 0.12 25.04
N ILE A 213 5.47 -1.08 25.41
CA ILE A 213 5.39 -1.57 26.78
C ILE A 213 6.23 -2.83 26.92
N ALA A 214 6.90 -2.97 28.07
CA ALA A 214 7.61 -4.20 28.42
C ALA A 214 6.61 -5.34 28.63
N GLY A 215 6.62 -6.35 27.76
CA GLY A 215 5.64 -7.42 27.74
C GLY A 215 5.58 -8.28 29.00
N ASN A 216 6.70 -8.38 29.73
CA ASN A 216 6.78 -9.08 31.02
C ASN A 216 6.11 -8.34 32.18
N THR A 217 5.61 -7.13 31.95
CA THR A 217 4.90 -6.32 32.96
C THR A 217 3.39 -6.26 32.70
N ILE A 218 2.89 -6.98 31.72
CA ILE A 218 1.48 -7.03 31.33
C ILE A 218 0.80 -8.20 32.03
N ASP A 219 -0.39 -7.98 32.55
CA ASP A 219 -1.27 -9.03 33.06
C ASP A 219 -2.21 -9.53 31.95
N TYR A 220 -1.76 -10.53 31.21
CA TYR A 220 -2.51 -11.10 30.09
C TYR A 220 -3.78 -11.83 30.51
N SER A 221 -3.95 -12.18 31.81
CA SER A 221 -5.16 -12.82 32.30
C SER A 221 -6.41 -11.93 32.19
N LYS A 222 -6.22 -10.61 32.05
CA LYS A 222 -7.28 -9.62 31.86
C LYS A 222 -7.57 -9.30 30.40
N MET A 223 -6.91 -9.99 29.49
CA MET A 223 -7.01 -9.77 28.04
C MET A 223 -7.49 -11.03 27.33
N GLU A 224 -8.07 -10.85 26.17
CA GLU A 224 -8.49 -11.94 25.28
C GLU A 224 -7.36 -12.30 24.30
N GLU A 225 -6.92 -13.56 24.34
CA GLU A 225 -5.88 -14.04 23.45
C GLU A 225 -6.40 -14.15 22.01
N GLN A 226 -5.64 -13.59 21.07
CA GLN A 226 -5.94 -13.60 19.65
C GLN A 226 -4.92 -14.49 18.92
N PHE A 227 -5.40 -15.60 18.37
CA PHE A 227 -4.58 -16.56 17.66
C PHE A 227 -4.51 -16.25 16.17
N GLY A 228 -3.42 -16.65 15.53
CA GLY A 228 -3.35 -16.74 14.08
C GLY A 228 -4.16 -17.91 13.53
N ASP A 229 -4.28 -17.97 12.21
CA ASP A 229 -4.96 -19.07 11.53
C ASP A 229 -4.17 -20.37 11.71
N LYS A 230 -4.88 -21.50 11.84
CA LYS A 230 -4.25 -22.81 11.98
C LYS A 230 -3.43 -23.20 10.75
N ARG A 231 -3.91 -22.84 9.56
CA ARG A 231 -3.18 -22.99 8.32
C ARG A 231 -2.88 -21.63 7.72
N VAL A 232 -1.61 -21.34 7.60
CA VAL A 232 -1.12 -20.06 7.05
C VAL A 232 -1.17 -20.11 5.52
N VAL A 233 -1.71 -19.03 4.93
CA VAL A 233 -1.63 -18.76 3.50
C VAL A 233 -0.52 -17.76 3.28
N PRO A 234 0.49 -18.04 2.42
CA PRO A 234 1.57 -17.08 2.17
C PRO A 234 1.07 -15.86 1.39
N PHE A 235 1.72 -14.72 1.57
CA PHE A 235 1.48 -13.53 0.76
C PHE A 235 2.00 -13.68 -0.66
N SER A 236 3.22 -14.20 -0.79
CA SER A 236 3.86 -14.32 -2.10
C SER A 236 3.37 -15.54 -2.87
N PHE A 237 3.08 -15.34 -4.15
CA PHE A 237 2.80 -16.44 -5.09
C PHE A 237 4.01 -17.32 -5.36
N PHE A 238 5.21 -16.89 -4.96
CA PHE A 238 6.46 -17.66 -5.07
C PHE A 238 6.74 -18.55 -3.86
N THR A 239 6.04 -18.32 -2.74
CA THR A 239 6.31 -19.03 -1.48
C THR A 239 5.58 -20.37 -1.46
N ASP A 240 6.30 -21.44 -1.15
CA ASP A 240 5.69 -22.75 -0.86
C ASP A 240 4.82 -22.64 0.39
N PRO A 241 3.51 -22.95 0.30
CA PRO A 241 2.60 -22.91 1.45
C PRO A 241 3.05 -23.74 2.66
N GLU A 242 3.77 -24.83 2.43
CA GLU A 242 4.27 -25.69 3.53
C GLU A 242 5.43 -25.03 4.30
N SER A 243 6.19 -24.15 3.65
CA SER A 243 7.33 -23.48 4.29
C SER A 243 6.94 -22.41 5.32
N VAL A 244 5.68 -21.98 5.33
CA VAL A 244 5.16 -20.93 6.23
C VAL A 244 4.33 -21.47 7.40
N GLN A 245 4.29 -22.78 7.59
CA GLN A 245 3.59 -23.40 8.72
C GLN A 245 4.51 -23.39 9.95
N ILE A 246 4.41 -22.37 10.78
CA ILE A 246 5.27 -22.13 11.95
C ILE A 246 4.46 -22.16 13.25
N GLU A 247 5.14 -22.26 14.38
CA GLU A 247 4.54 -21.96 15.69
C GLU A 247 4.33 -20.46 15.80
N GLN A 248 3.08 -20.01 15.83
CA GLN A 248 2.73 -18.62 15.80
C GLN A 248 2.65 -18.00 17.20
N LYS A 249 2.96 -16.70 17.29
CA LYS A 249 2.79 -15.90 18.51
C LYS A 249 1.39 -15.32 18.57
N SER A 250 0.87 -15.18 19.79
CA SER A 250 -0.44 -14.55 20.03
C SER A 250 -0.34 -13.04 20.09
N CYS A 251 -1.44 -12.39 19.70
CA CYS A 251 -1.76 -11.01 20.05
C CYS A 251 -2.83 -11.03 21.16
N TRP A 252 -3.11 -9.88 21.74
CA TRP A 252 -4.02 -9.78 22.87
C TRP A 252 -4.97 -8.60 22.68
N LEU A 253 -6.23 -8.77 23.05
CA LEU A 253 -7.26 -7.73 22.96
C LEU A 253 -7.67 -7.30 24.36
N THR A 254 -7.66 -6.01 24.58
CA THR A 254 -8.23 -5.35 25.75
C THR A 254 -8.98 -4.09 25.32
N TYR A 255 -9.41 -3.27 26.27
CA TYR A 255 -10.25 -2.10 25.98
C TYR A 255 -9.87 -0.92 26.87
N THR A 256 -10.04 0.28 26.33
CA THR A 256 -10.13 1.47 27.16
C THR A 256 -11.44 1.42 27.98
N ASN A 257 -11.57 2.31 28.96
CA ASN A 257 -12.76 2.41 29.78
C ASN A 257 -13.08 3.88 30.10
N GLU A 258 -14.13 4.13 30.87
CA GLU A 258 -14.52 5.50 31.22
C GLU A 258 -13.44 6.27 31.96
N LYS A 259 -12.68 5.60 32.84
CA LYS A 259 -11.54 6.22 33.53
C LYS A 259 -10.46 6.68 32.55
N THR A 260 -10.14 5.85 31.56
CA THR A 260 -9.20 6.22 30.48
C THR A 260 -9.68 7.49 29.77
N HIS A 261 -10.97 7.52 29.41
CA HIS A 261 -11.56 8.64 28.67
C HIS A 261 -11.62 9.92 29.53
N GLU A 262 -11.90 9.81 30.83
CA GLU A 262 -11.87 10.95 31.76
C GLU A 262 -10.48 11.55 31.88
N ILE A 263 -9.44 10.74 32.03
CA ILE A 263 -8.03 11.18 32.06
C ILE A 263 -7.71 11.96 30.78
N ILE A 264 -8.09 11.45 29.62
CA ILE A 264 -7.85 12.10 28.34
C ILE A 264 -8.60 13.42 28.24
N ARG A 265 -9.89 13.45 28.56
CA ARG A 265 -10.71 14.67 28.51
C ARG A 265 -10.20 15.76 29.45
N ALA A 266 -9.72 15.38 30.61
CA ALA A 266 -9.17 16.33 31.59
C ALA A 266 -7.86 16.99 31.14
N ASN A 267 -7.19 16.45 30.13
CA ASN A 267 -5.89 16.89 29.65
C ASN A 267 -5.86 17.31 28.17
N LEU A 268 -7.02 17.51 27.54
CA LEU A 268 -7.11 17.92 26.12
C LEU A 268 -6.42 19.26 25.87
N ASP A 269 -6.44 20.17 26.83
CA ASP A 269 -5.76 21.46 26.78
C ASP A 269 -4.22 21.32 26.73
N ARG A 270 -3.70 20.19 27.17
CA ARG A 270 -2.27 19.86 27.14
C ARG A 270 -1.86 19.06 25.89
N SER A 271 -2.82 18.73 25.03
CA SER A 271 -2.55 18.00 23.79
C SER A 271 -2.01 18.93 22.70
N PRO A 272 -0.87 18.62 22.08
CA PRO A 272 -0.34 19.40 20.95
C PRO A 272 -1.31 19.47 19.76
N LEU A 273 -2.18 18.47 19.62
CA LEU A 273 -3.21 18.42 18.57
C LEU A 273 -4.26 19.53 18.76
N TYR A 274 -4.66 19.83 20.01
CA TYR A 274 -5.68 20.82 20.34
C TYR A 274 -5.10 22.20 20.71
N SER A 275 -3.81 22.28 21.06
CA SER A 275 -3.15 23.54 21.37
C SER A 275 -2.64 24.30 20.13
N GLY A 276 -2.70 23.70 18.96
CA GLY A 276 -2.18 24.27 17.72
C GLY A 276 -0.66 24.10 17.53
N MET A 277 0.02 23.37 18.37
CA MET A 277 1.45 23.08 18.22
C MET A 277 1.72 22.16 17.01
N ILE A 278 0.80 21.25 16.71
CA ILE A 278 0.83 20.40 15.52
C ILE A 278 0.23 21.18 14.34
N GLU A 279 1.03 21.43 13.31
CA GLU A 279 0.63 22.12 12.08
C GLU A 279 0.11 21.14 11.02
N GLY A 280 0.60 19.90 11.04
CA GLY A 280 0.28 18.87 10.06
C GLY A 280 -1.11 18.29 10.22
N THR A 281 -1.76 17.98 9.09
CA THR A 281 -3.05 17.28 9.08
C THR A 281 -2.83 15.78 9.27
N GLY A 282 -3.58 15.17 10.17
CA GLY A 282 -3.50 13.72 10.47
C GLY A 282 -4.47 12.87 9.65
N PRO A 283 -4.27 11.55 9.63
CA PRO A 283 -5.13 10.63 8.89
C PRO A 283 -6.49 10.45 9.56
N ARG A 284 -7.56 10.51 8.76
CA ARG A 284 -8.94 10.32 9.19
C ARG A 284 -9.20 8.92 9.78
N TYR A 285 -8.54 7.91 9.23
CA TYR A 285 -8.82 6.49 9.51
C TYR A 285 -7.83 5.83 10.48
N CYS A 286 -6.92 6.60 11.04
CA CYS A 286 -6.06 6.18 12.14
C CYS A 286 -5.92 7.33 13.15
N PRO A 287 -7.04 7.73 13.77
CA PRO A 287 -7.02 8.84 14.71
C PRO A 287 -6.28 8.45 15.99
N SER A 288 -5.71 9.45 16.68
CA SER A 288 -5.19 9.29 18.02
C SER A 288 -6.31 8.89 19.00
N ILE A 289 -5.93 8.38 20.17
CA ILE A 289 -6.95 8.02 21.18
C ILE A 289 -7.71 9.26 21.67
N GLU A 290 -7.06 10.41 21.81
CA GLU A 290 -7.72 11.67 22.15
C GLU A 290 -8.75 12.09 21.10
N ASP A 291 -8.45 11.89 19.83
CA ASP A 291 -9.41 12.11 18.74
C ASP A 291 -10.62 11.20 18.81
N LYS A 292 -10.41 9.92 19.09
CA LYS A 292 -11.50 8.94 19.27
C LYS A 292 -12.42 9.31 20.42
N VAL A 293 -11.84 9.71 21.53
CA VAL A 293 -12.58 10.10 22.74
C VAL A 293 -13.43 11.34 22.50
N VAL A 294 -12.95 12.29 21.70
CA VAL A 294 -13.69 13.50 21.34
C VAL A 294 -14.75 13.23 20.28
N ARG A 295 -14.38 12.57 19.18
CA ARG A 295 -15.30 12.34 18.04
C ARG A 295 -16.38 11.30 18.33
N PHE A 296 -16.07 10.31 19.14
CA PHE A 296 -16.97 9.22 19.52
C PHE A 296 -17.23 9.24 21.02
N ALA A 297 -17.65 10.40 21.53
CA ALA A 297 -17.87 10.63 22.96
C ALA A 297 -18.96 9.72 23.58
N ASP A 298 -19.86 9.18 22.76
CA ASP A 298 -20.90 8.22 23.13
C ASP A 298 -20.34 6.80 23.36
N LYS A 299 -19.16 6.49 22.83
CA LYS A 299 -18.53 5.19 23.02
C LYS A 299 -17.88 5.08 24.40
N LYS A 300 -18.28 4.06 25.15
CA LYS A 300 -17.75 3.81 26.50
C LYS A 300 -16.37 3.14 26.51
N ARG A 301 -15.97 2.51 25.40
CA ARG A 301 -14.69 1.82 25.25
C ARG A 301 -14.24 1.79 23.80
N HIS A 302 -12.92 1.69 23.63
CA HIS A 302 -12.27 1.44 22.34
C HIS A 302 -11.37 0.22 22.46
N GLN A 303 -11.24 -0.52 21.37
CA GLN A 303 -10.36 -1.70 21.29
C GLN A 303 -8.90 -1.29 21.41
N VAL A 304 -8.15 -2.07 22.18
CA VAL A 304 -6.71 -1.95 22.34
C VAL A 304 -6.07 -3.30 22.03
N PHE A 305 -5.22 -3.35 21.01
CA PHE A 305 -4.51 -4.55 20.61
C PHE A 305 -3.07 -4.52 21.13
N ILE A 306 -2.68 -5.56 21.83
CA ILE A 306 -1.32 -5.76 22.32
C ILE A 306 -0.62 -6.73 21.38
N GLU A 307 0.38 -6.25 20.67
CA GLU A 307 1.05 -6.99 19.59
C GLU A 307 2.55 -7.05 19.84
N PRO A 308 3.20 -8.25 19.80
CA PRO A 308 4.65 -8.32 19.93
C PRO A 308 5.35 -7.60 18.78
N GLU A 309 6.40 -6.83 19.12
CA GLU A 309 7.25 -6.16 18.13
C GLU A 309 8.15 -7.14 17.36
N GLY A 310 8.40 -8.31 17.92
CA GLY A 310 9.22 -9.35 17.31
C GLY A 310 9.67 -10.40 18.32
N LEU A 311 10.46 -11.35 17.85
CA LEU A 311 11.06 -12.41 18.68
C LEU A 311 12.34 -11.94 19.38
N TYR A 312 12.94 -10.84 18.92
CA TYR A 312 14.20 -10.27 19.44
C TYR A 312 14.03 -9.46 20.71
N THR A 313 12.80 -9.13 21.11
CA THR A 313 12.47 -8.28 22.25
C THR A 313 11.16 -8.71 22.90
N ASN A 314 10.95 -8.29 24.14
CA ASN A 314 9.65 -8.41 24.79
C ASN A 314 8.79 -7.14 24.68
N GLU A 315 9.22 -6.14 23.91
CA GLU A 315 8.43 -4.94 23.64
C GLU A 315 7.11 -5.31 22.96
N MET A 316 6.02 -4.71 23.46
CA MET A 316 4.68 -4.86 22.92
C MET A 316 4.19 -3.52 22.39
N TYR A 317 3.61 -3.56 21.20
CA TYR A 317 2.93 -2.44 20.55
C TYR A 317 1.49 -2.32 21.07
N VAL A 318 1.06 -1.11 21.45
CA VAL A 318 -0.27 -0.87 22.03
C VAL A 318 -1.18 -0.26 20.97
N GLY A 319 -1.66 -1.09 20.06
CA GLY A 319 -2.49 -0.66 18.93
C GLY A 319 -3.82 -0.06 19.36
N GLY A 320 -4.18 1.07 18.76
CA GLY A 320 -5.42 1.79 19.07
C GLY A 320 -5.26 2.93 20.06
N MET A 321 -4.07 3.08 20.66
CA MET A 321 -3.78 4.14 21.64
C MET A 321 -2.66 5.10 21.22
N SER A 322 -2.54 5.36 19.93
CA SER A 322 -1.69 6.45 19.43
C SER A 322 -2.04 7.76 20.12
N SER A 323 -1.05 8.52 20.55
CA SER A 323 -1.26 9.76 21.29
C SER A 323 -0.09 10.71 21.16
N SER A 324 -0.35 11.99 21.32
CA SER A 324 0.67 13.02 21.53
C SER A 324 0.55 13.72 22.90
N LEU A 325 -0.26 13.16 23.80
CA LEU A 325 -0.40 13.68 25.15
C LEU A 325 0.94 13.66 25.90
N PRO A 326 1.11 14.54 26.93
CA PRO A 326 2.32 14.57 27.74
C PRO A 326 2.62 13.23 28.42
N GLU A 327 3.86 12.99 28.77
CA GLU A 327 4.32 11.73 29.35
C GLU A 327 3.57 11.34 30.63
N ASP A 328 3.31 12.29 31.54
CA ASP A 328 2.54 12.04 32.76
C ASP A 328 1.11 11.59 32.48
N VAL A 329 0.47 12.16 31.47
CA VAL A 329 -0.88 11.76 31.03
C VAL A 329 -0.84 10.39 30.37
N GLN A 330 0.18 10.11 29.58
CA GLN A 330 0.36 8.78 28.97
C GLN A 330 0.51 7.71 30.06
N ASP A 331 1.31 7.97 31.07
CA ASP A 331 1.48 7.05 32.20
C ASP A 331 0.13 6.72 32.86
N GLU A 332 -0.67 7.72 33.19
CA GLU A 332 -1.98 7.53 33.79
C GLU A 332 -2.97 6.80 32.87
N MET A 333 -3.07 7.21 31.60
CA MET A 333 -4.07 6.64 30.70
C MET A 333 -3.75 5.19 30.30
N TYR A 334 -2.50 4.84 30.08
CA TYR A 334 -2.13 3.45 29.79
C TYR A 334 -2.37 2.54 31.00
N HIS A 335 -2.07 3.01 32.23
CA HIS A 335 -2.30 2.25 33.46
C HIS A 335 -3.79 2.07 33.79
N SER A 336 -4.69 2.84 33.19
CA SER A 336 -6.14 2.67 33.35
C SER A 336 -6.72 1.52 32.51
N VAL A 337 -5.95 0.99 31.55
CA VAL A 337 -6.40 -0.07 30.66
C VAL A 337 -6.23 -1.44 31.34
N PRO A 338 -7.27 -2.31 31.34
CA PRO A 338 -7.18 -3.63 31.94
C PRO A 338 -6.02 -4.46 31.39
N GLY A 339 -5.21 -4.97 32.31
CA GLY A 339 -3.98 -5.71 32.03
C GLY A 339 -2.73 -4.84 31.97
N LEU A 340 -2.87 -3.52 31.87
CA LEU A 340 -1.75 -2.57 31.79
C LEU A 340 -1.53 -1.80 33.12
N GLU A 341 -2.18 -2.19 34.22
CA GLU A 341 -2.15 -1.46 35.48
C GLU A 341 -0.74 -1.31 36.06
N HIS A 342 0.15 -2.25 35.79
CA HIS A 342 1.54 -2.25 36.23
C HIS A 342 2.53 -2.24 35.08
N ALA A 343 2.08 -1.92 33.87
CA ALA A 343 2.88 -1.93 32.68
C ALA A 343 3.97 -0.86 32.72
N LYS A 344 5.17 -1.23 32.29
CA LYS A 344 6.29 -0.30 32.13
C LYS A 344 6.40 0.17 30.70
N ILE A 345 6.30 1.48 30.50
CA ILE A 345 6.44 2.11 29.20
C ILE A 345 7.93 2.17 28.84
N VAL A 346 8.29 1.53 27.73
CA VAL A 346 9.66 1.54 27.20
C VAL A 346 9.88 2.74 26.30
N LYS A 347 8.89 3.07 25.47
CA LYS A 347 8.89 4.23 24.58
C LYS A 347 7.55 4.94 24.66
N ASN A 348 7.58 6.26 24.81
CA ASN A 348 6.36 7.07 24.81
C ASN A 348 5.71 7.09 23.42
N ALA A 349 4.39 7.25 23.40
CA ALA A 349 3.65 7.61 22.20
C ALA A 349 4.05 9.01 21.74
N TYR A 350 4.01 9.25 20.45
CA TYR A 350 4.28 10.57 19.86
C TYR A 350 3.54 10.76 18.54
N ALA A 351 3.35 12.02 18.17
CA ALA A 351 2.99 12.39 16.81
C ALA A 351 4.27 12.78 16.04
N ILE A 352 4.31 12.49 14.76
CA ILE A 352 5.36 12.94 13.86
C ILE A 352 4.77 13.77 12.73
N GLU A 353 5.31 14.97 12.52
CA GLU A 353 5.04 15.83 11.38
C GLU A 353 6.15 15.72 10.36
N TYR A 354 5.81 15.84 9.09
CA TYR A 354 6.77 15.77 7.99
C TYR A 354 6.23 16.49 6.76
N ASP A 355 7.16 16.90 5.88
CA ASP A 355 6.82 17.48 4.60
C ASP A 355 6.55 16.40 3.56
N CYS A 356 5.54 16.65 2.74
CA CYS A 356 5.16 15.83 1.59
C CYS A 356 4.69 16.76 0.45
N ILE A 357 4.34 16.18 -0.69
CA ILE A 357 3.89 16.97 -1.85
C ILE A 357 2.37 16.90 -2.02
N ASN A 358 1.84 17.84 -2.79
CA ASN A 358 0.54 17.69 -3.42
C ASN A 358 0.68 16.68 -4.58
N PRO A 359 0.10 15.45 -4.46
CA PRO A 359 0.34 14.39 -5.45
C PRO A 359 -0.33 14.65 -6.81
N ARG A 360 -1.19 15.65 -6.93
CA ARG A 360 -1.78 16.02 -8.22
C ARG A 360 -0.79 16.66 -9.18
N GLN A 361 0.42 16.95 -8.72
CA GLN A 361 1.57 17.34 -9.54
C GLN A 361 2.19 16.19 -10.34
N LEU A 362 1.70 14.94 -10.08
CA LEU A 362 2.20 13.72 -10.70
C LEU A 362 1.29 13.23 -11.81
N TYR A 363 1.88 12.66 -12.84
CA TYR A 363 1.19 11.79 -13.78
C TYR A 363 0.81 10.45 -13.12
N PRO A 364 -0.11 9.67 -13.70
CA PRO A 364 -0.39 8.29 -13.23
C PRO A 364 0.82 7.36 -13.23
N THR A 365 1.91 7.73 -13.90
CA THR A 365 3.21 7.05 -13.87
C THR A 365 4.03 7.36 -12.62
N LEU A 366 3.56 8.27 -11.77
CA LEU A 366 4.26 8.87 -10.64
C LEU A 366 5.46 9.77 -11.02
N GLU A 367 5.56 10.16 -12.28
CA GLU A 367 6.48 11.20 -12.74
C GLU A 367 5.90 12.58 -12.50
N PHE A 368 6.75 13.53 -12.07
CA PHE A 368 6.35 14.93 -11.95
C PHE A 368 6.04 15.54 -13.31
N LYS A 369 4.92 16.25 -13.41
CA LYS A 369 4.51 16.92 -14.65
C LYS A 369 5.47 18.00 -15.10
N LYS A 370 6.09 18.71 -14.14
CA LYS A 370 6.98 19.85 -14.41
C LYS A 370 8.46 19.48 -14.56
N ILE A 371 8.87 18.32 -14.12
CA ILE A 371 10.28 17.91 -14.11
C ILE A 371 10.40 16.48 -14.67
N LYS A 372 10.95 16.38 -15.87
CA LYS A 372 11.18 15.09 -16.51
C LYS A 372 12.27 14.30 -15.79
N GLY A 373 12.04 13.01 -15.61
CA GLY A 373 12.96 12.11 -14.91
C GLY A 373 12.85 12.15 -13.38
N LEU A 374 11.92 12.95 -12.82
CA LEU A 374 11.66 12.97 -11.39
C LEU A 374 10.38 12.20 -11.06
N PHE A 375 10.52 11.17 -10.23
CA PHE A 375 9.45 10.29 -9.77
C PHE A 375 9.39 10.32 -8.25
N SER A 376 8.27 9.91 -7.68
CA SER A 376 8.14 9.80 -6.22
C SER A 376 7.15 8.74 -5.79
N GLY A 377 7.28 8.27 -4.55
CA GLY A 377 6.39 7.27 -3.98
C GLY A 377 6.33 7.29 -2.45
N GLY A 378 5.30 6.67 -1.90
CA GLY A 378 5.10 6.48 -0.48
C GLY A 378 4.49 7.68 0.24
N GLN A 379 4.82 7.86 1.51
CA GLN A 379 4.28 8.95 2.33
C GLN A 379 4.64 10.34 1.82
N PHE A 380 5.72 10.46 1.11
CA PHE A 380 6.10 11.68 0.40
C PHE A 380 5.02 12.15 -0.60
N ASN A 381 4.24 11.24 -1.16
CA ASN A 381 3.10 11.54 -2.04
C ASN A 381 1.80 11.83 -1.28
N GLY A 382 1.84 11.96 0.04
CA GLY A 382 0.65 12.20 0.85
C GLY A 382 -0.18 10.96 1.14
N SER A 383 0.37 9.78 0.97
CA SER A 383 -0.25 8.52 1.41
C SER A 383 0.24 8.12 2.81
N SER A 384 -0.42 7.14 3.41
CA SER A 384 -0.02 6.53 4.69
C SER A 384 -0.17 5.02 4.59
N GLY A 385 0.75 4.28 5.21
CA GLY A 385 0.78 2.82 5.22
C GLY A 385 1.99 2.24 4.48
N TYR A 386 2.52 1.13 5.01
CA TYR A 386 3.69 0.43 4.44
C TYR A 386 3.39 -0.13 3.04
N GLU A 387 2.22 -0.69 2.87
CA GLU A 387 1.77 -1.36 1.65
C GLU A 387 1.54 -0.35 0.52
N GLU A 388 0.93 0.78 0.84
CA GLU A 388 0.75 1.89 -0.10
C GLU A 388 2.11 2.45 -0.53
N ALA A 389 3.05 2.55 0.40
CA ALA A 389 4.40 3.00 0.10
C ALA A 389 5.13 2.04 -0.83
N ALA A 390 5.10 0.74 -0.52
CA ALA A 390 5.73 -0.30 -1.33
C ALA A 390 5.15 -0.33 -2.76
N ALA A 391 3.83 -0.27 -2.89
CA ALA A 391 3.16 -0.27 -4.19
C ALA A 391 3.57 0.92 -5.06
N GLN A 392 3.57 2.12 -4.50
CA GLN A 392 4.00 3.32 -5.21
C GLN A 392 5.49 3.28 -5.57
N GLY A 393 6.33 2.82 -4.64
CA GLY A 393 7.76 2.67 -4.88
C GLY A 393 8.05 1.74 -6.05
N LEU A 394 7.35 0.61 -6.13
CA LEU A 394 7.47 -0.33 -7.24
C LEU A 394 7.09 0.32 -8.58
N ILE A 395 5.95 0.98 -8.66
CA ILE A 395 5.49 1.64 -9.90
C ILE A 395 6.42 2.79 -10.29
N ALA A 396 6.82 3.64 -9.35
CA ALA A 396 7.75 4.73 -9.61
C ALA A 396 9.12 4.21 -10.10
N GLY A 397 9.62 3.15 -9.47
CA GLY A 397 10.88 2.51 -9.88
C GLY A 397 10.82 1.89 -11.27
N ILE A 398 9.75 1.15 -11.57
CA ILE A 398 9.51 0.61 -12.92
C ILE A 398 9.51 1.74 -13.95
N ASN A 399 8.77 2.81 -13.69
CA ASN A 399 8.59 3.89 -14.65
C ASN A 399 9.84 4.77 -14.80
N ALA A 400 10.61 4.96 -13.74
CA ALA A 400 11.95 5.58 -13.85
C ALA A 400 12.88 4.76 -14.75
N ALA A 401 12.87 3.43 -14.59
CA ALA A 401 13.62 2.54 -15.44
C ALA A 401 13.15 2.59 -16.91
N MET A 402 11.84 2.60 -17.15
CA MET A 402 11.27 2.71 -18.49
C MET A 402 11.66 4.04 -19.16
N GLU A 403 11.64 5.14 -18.42
CA GLU A 403 12.06 6.47 -18.92
C GLU A 403 13.53 6.42 -19.37
N VAL A 404 14.42 5.88 -18.55
CA VAL A 404 15.87 5.77 -18.88
C VAL A 404 16.09 4.86 -20.08
N LYS A 405 15.33 3.78 -20.22
CA LYS A 405 15.43 2.82 -21.33
C LYS A 405 14.72 3.28 -22.60
N GLY A 406 13.97 4.39 -22.56
CA GLY A 406 13.16 4.85 -23.69
C GLY A 406 12.01 3.91 -24.04
N GLN A 407 11.48 3.19 -23.06
CA GLN A 407 10.36 2.25 -23.20
C GLN A 407 9.07 2.84 -22.66
N GLU A 408 7.94 2.24 -23.04
CA GLU A 408 6.62 2.65 -22.55
C GLU A 408 6.51 2.47 -21.04
N GLN A 409 6.02 3.49 -20.36
CA GLN A 409 5.79 3.47 -18.92
C GLN A 409 4.54 2.66 -18.57
N LEU A 410 4.55 2.02 -17.40
CA LEU A 410 3.45 1.23 -16.88
C LEU A 410 2.42 2.13 -16.20
N ILE A 411 1.18 2.05 -16.65
CA ILE A 411 0.01 2.65 -15.99
C ILE A 411 -0.99 1.54 -15.69
N LEU A 412 -1.36 1.40 -14.43
CA LEU A 412 -2.43 0.53 -14.00
C LEU A 412 -3.69 1.37 -13.78
N ASP A 413 -4.79 0.97 -14.42
CA ASP A 413 -6.05 1.66 -14.22
C ASP A 413 -6.86 1.10 -13.02
N ARG A 414 -7.93 1.79 -12.67
CA ARG A 414 -8.80 1.43 -11.54
C ARG A 414 -9.49 0.09 -11.70
N SER A 415 -9.64 -0.41 -12.92
CA SER A 415 -10.26 -1.70 -13.20
C SER A 415 -9.30 -2.88 -13.16
N GLU A 416 -8.00 -2.62 -13.09
CA GLU A 416 -6.96 -3.64 -13.16
C GLU A 416 -6.36 -3.97 -11.79
N ALA A 417 -6.25 -2.97 -10.92
CA ALA A 417 -5.53 -3.11 -9.65
C ALA A 417 -5.97 -2.11 -8.59
N TYR A 418 -5.89 -2.51 -7.32
CA TYR A 418 -5.94 -1.56 -6.20
C TYR A 418 -4.79 -0.54 -6.25
N ILE A 419 -3.62 -0.94 -6.75
CA ILE A 419 -2.51 -0.01 -7.03
C ILE A 419 -2.96 1.07 -8.00
N GLY A 420 -3.75 0.72 -9.02
CA GLY A 420 -4.35 1.67 -9.96
C GLY A 420 -5.34 2.62 -9.28
N VAL A 421 -6.19 2.10 -8.40
CA VAL A 421 -7.11 2.91 -7.59
C VAL A 421 -6.34 3.89 -6.69
N LEU A 422 -5.32 3.41 -5.99
CA LEU A 422 -4.45 4.21 -5.13
C LEU A 422 -3.81 5.39 -5.88
N ILE A 423 -3.16 5.11 -6.99
CA ILE A 423 -2.45 6.13 -7.77
C ILE A 423 -3.44 7.10 -8.40
N ASP A 424 -4.52 6.62 -8.99
CA ASP A 424 -5.54 7.48 -9.60
C ASP A 424 -6.17 8.43 -8.56
N ASP A 425 -6.51 7.91 -7.38
CA ASP A 425 -7.04 8.75 -6.30
C ASP A 425 -6.04 9.82 -5.85
N LEU A 426 -4.75 9.48 -5.75
CA LEU A 426 -3.72 10.45 -5.38
C LEU A 426 -3.56 11.57 -6.42
N VAL A 427 -3.55 11.23 -7.70
CA VAL A 427 -3.24 12.20 -8.76
C VAL A 427 -4.46 12.98 -9.26
N THR A 428 -5.67 12.56 -8.94
CA THR A 428 -6.92 13.19 -9.42
C THR A 428 -7.78 13.82 -8.34
N LYS A 429 -7.79 13.23 -7.13
CA LYS A 429 -8.66 13.70 -6.04
C LYS A 429 -7.95 14.69 -5.13
N GLU A 430 -8.73 15.60 -4.58
CA GLU A 430 -8.26 16.54 -3.57
C GLU A 430 -8.19 15.85 -2.21
N ASN A 431 -6.98 15.65 -1.69
CA ASN A 431 -6.74 15.02 -0.41
C ASN A 431 -6.07 16.04 0.53
N HIS A 432 -6.80 16.47 1.57
CA HIS A 432 -6.29 17.37 2.61
C HIS A 432 -5.76 16.62 3.83
N GLU A 433 -5.75 15.31 3.77
CA GLU A 433 -5.30 14.41 4.83
C GLU A 433 -4.53 13.23 4.22
N PRO A 434 -3.68 12.53 5.00
CA PRO A 434 -2.97 11.35 4.50
C PRO A 434 -3.93 10.30 3.94
N TYR A 435 -3.69 9.93 2.67
CA TYR A 435 -4.50 8.96 1.96
C TYR A 435 -4.23 7.54 2.48
N ARG A 436 -5.29 6.77 2.71
CA ARG A 436 -5.23 5.33 2.98
C ARG A 436 -6.09 4.56 2.02
N MET A 437 -5.56 3.43 1.55
CA MET A 437 -6.34 2.48 0.75
C MET A 437 -7.38 1.79 1.63
N MET A 438 -8.61 1.72 1.11
CA MET A 438 -9.72 0.98 1.70
C MET A 438 -10.48 0.27 0.58
N THR A 439 -11.11 -0.87 0.90
CA THR A 439 -11.91 -1.62 -0.08
C THR A 439 -13.06 -0.79 -0.66
N SER A 440 -13.61 0.15 0.11
CA SER A 440 -14.69 1.05 -0.34
C SER A 440 -14.27 2.01 -1.45
N ARG A 441 -12.98 2.21 -1.66
CA ARG A 441 -12.47 3.10 -2.73
C ARG A 441 -12.48 2.45 -4.11
N ALA A 442 -12.56 1.12 -4.19
CA ALA A 442 -12.60 0.38 -5.43
C ALA A 442 -14.04 0.14 -5.89
N GLU A 443 -14.30 0.39 -7.17
CA GLU A 443 -15.60 0.16 -7.82
C GLU A 443 -15.81 -1.31 -8.20
N TYR A 444 -14.73 -2.04 -8.47
CA TYR A 444 -14.76 -3.40 -9.05
C TYR A 444 -14.16 -4.43 -8.09
N ARG A 445 -14.63 -4.46 -6.83
CA ARG A 445 -14.03 -5.27 -5.76
C ARG A 445 -13.98 -6.76 -6.06
N LEU A 446 -14.99 -7.29 -6.73
CA LEU A 446 -15.04 -8.71 -7.04
C LEU A 446 -14.03 -9.11 -8.12
N LEU A 447 -13.68 -8.19 -9.02
CA LEU A 447 -12.61 -8.40 -10.00
C LEU A 447 -11.22 -8.22 -9.36
N LEU A 448 -11.08 -7.31 -8.39
CA LEU A 448 -9.82 -6.93 -7.77
C LEU A 448 -9.58 -7.68 -6.45
N ARG A 449 -9.69 -9.00 -6.47
CA ARG A 449 -9.46 -9.83 -5.28
C ARG A 449 -7.95 -10.06 -5.05
N GLN A 450 -7.57 -10.31 -3.80
CA GLN A 450 -6.19 -10.68 -3.49
C GLN A 450 -5.82 -12.06 -4.06
N ASP A 451 -6.78 -13.00 -4.12
CA ASP A 451 -6.54 -14.36 -4.61
C ASP A 451 -6.20 -14.44 -6.10
N ASN A 452 -6.64 -13.49 -6.90
CA ASN A 452 -6.43 -13.46 -8.35
C ASN A 452 -5.43 -12.39 -8.82
N ALA A 453 -4.65 -11.81 -7.94
CA ALA A 453 -3.72 -10.74 -8.29
C ALA A 453 -2.68 -11.16 -9.34
N ASP A 454 -2.20 -12.40 -9.26
CA ASP A 454 -1.29 -12.98 -10.27
C ASP A 454 -1.94 -13.09 -11.65
N LEU A 455 -3.19 -13.54 -11.70
CA LEU A 455 -3.94 -13.67 -12.95
C LEU A 455 -4.21 -12.31 -13.62
N ARG A 456 -4.32 -11.24 -12.83
CA ARG A 456 -4.54 -9.88 -13.35
C ARG A 456 -3.25 -9.17 -13.78
N LEU A 457 -2.16 -9.34 -13.07
CA LEU A 457 -1.01 -8.44 -13.13
C LEU A 457 0.32 -9.10 -13.51
N ARG A 458 0.46 -10.41 -13.36
CA ARG A 458 1.77 -11.07 -13.59
C ARG A 458 2.27 -10.91 -15.02
N LYS A 459 1.36 -10.93 -16.01
CA LYS A 459 1.69 -10.65 -17.41
C LYS A 459 2.34 -9.27 -17.58
N LYS A 460 1.85 -8.26 -16.87
CA LYS A 460 2.43 -6.91 -16.89
C LYS A 460 3.83 -6.89 -16.26
N GLY A 461 4.03 -7.60 -15.17
CA GLY A 461 5.36 -7.80 -14.58
C GLY A 461 6.34 -8.48 -15.53
N TYR A 462 5.88 -9.45 -16.29
CA TYR A 462 6.65 -10.11 -17.36
C TYR A 462 6.99 -9.14 -18.50
N GLN A 463 6.02 -8.36 -18.95
CA GLN A 463 6.21 -7.39 -20.04
C GLN A 463 7.22 -6.29 -19.69
N VAL A 464 7.27 -5.84 -18.45
CA VAL A 464 8.26 -4.84 -18.01
C VAL A 464 9.62 -5.45 -17.68
N GLY A 465 9.71 -6.76 -17.52
CA GLY A 465 10.98 -7.46 -17.32
C GLY A 465 11.29 -7.89 -15.88
N LEU A 466 10.36 -7.75 -14.95
CA LEU A 466 10.53 -8.15 -13.54
C LEU A 466 10.15 -9.60 -13.25
N ILE A 467 9.34 -10.21 -14.09
CA ILE A 467 8.93 -11.62 -14.01
C ILE A 467 9.61 -12.40 -15.12
N ASP A 468 10.24 -13.53 -14.77
CA ASP A 468 10.93 -14.37 -15.73
C ASP A 468 9.99 -15.25 -16.57
N GLU A 469 10.53 -15.84 -17.62
CA GLU A 469 9.80 -16.69 -18.55
C GLU A 469 9.19 -17.92 -17.85
N GLU A 470 9.95 -18.57 -16.97
CA GLU A 470 9.48 -19.76 -16.23
C GLU A 470 8.24 -19.44 -15.40
N THR A 471 8.26 -18.33 -14.65
CA THR A 471 7.15 -17.86 -13.83
C THR A 471 5.93 -17.51 -14.68
N TYR A 472 6.16 -16.87 -15.82
CA TYR A 472 5.08 -16.52 -16.75
C TYR A 472 4.44 -17.79 -17.37
N GLN A 473 5.23 -18.80 -17.74
CA GLN A 473 4.69 -20.07 -18.23
C GLN A 473 3.86 -20.80 -17.17
N LYS A 474 4.27 -20.78 -15.90
CA LYS A 474 3.47 -21.31 -14.79
C LYS A 474 2.13 -20.59 -14.65
N LEU A 475 2.08 -19.28 -14.88
CA LEU A 475 0.83 -18.53 -14.91
C LEU A 475 -0.10 -19.02 -16.01
N LEU A 476 0.42 -19.20 -17.23
CA LEU A 476 -0.37 -19.69 -18.37
C LEU A 476 -0.91 -21.10 -18.11
N GLU A 477 -0.13 -21.97 -17.50
CA GLU A 477 -0.58 -23.31 -17.06
C GLU A 477 -1.70 -23.25 -16.03
N LYS A 478 -1.58 -22.33 -15.04
CA LYS A 478 -2.62 -22.07 -14.04
C LYS A 478 -3.91 -21.59 -14.68
N GLU A 479 -3.85 -20.61 -15.58
CA GLU A 479 -5.01 -20.11 -16.33
C GLU A 479 -5.69 -21.22 -17.13
N ALA A 480 -4.91 -22.05 -17.83
CA ALA A 480 -5.42 -23.16 -18.60
C ALA A 480 -6.06 -24.24 -17.70
N ALA A 481 -5.46 -24.54 -16.54
CA ALA A 481 -6.01 -25.50 -15.59
C ALA A 481 -7.35 -25.02 -15.01
N ILE A 482 -7.48 -23.75 -14.68
CA ILE A 482 -8.74 -23.16 -14.21
C ILE A 482 -9.82 -23.27 -15.28
N ALA A 483 -9.52 -22.90 -16.50
CA ALA A 483 -10.46 -22.96 -17.63
C ALA A 483 -10.93 -24.40 -17.91
N ARG A 484 -10.01 -25.35 -17.96
CA ARG A 484 -10.32 -26.76 -18.18
C ARG A 484 -11.23 -27.33 -17.08
N GLU A 485 -10.96 -27.02 -15.81
CA GLU A 485 -11.75 -27.54 -14.71
C GLU A 485 -13.14 -26.91 -14.64
N ILE A 486 -13.28 -25.62 -14.94
CA ILE A 486 -14.59 -24.99 -15.08
C ILE A 486 -15.39 -25.67 -16.18
N GLU A 487 -14.79 -25.89 -17.35
CA GLU A 487 -15.44 -26.57 -18.48
C GLU A 487 -15.82 -28.00 -18.12
N ARG A 488 -14.91 -28.76 -17.51
CA ARG A 488 -15.19 -30.13 -17.06
C ARG A 488 -16.40 -30.19 -16.12
N THR A 489 -16.45 -29.33 -15.10
CA THR A 489 -17.55 -29.31 -14.12
C THR A 489 -18.88 -28.86 -14.72
N GLU A 490 -18.87 -28.03 -15.77
CA GLU A 490 -20.08 -27.63 -16.51
C GLU A 490 -20.68 -28.78 -17.31
N HIS A 491 -19.88 -29.76 -17.70
CA HIS A 491 -20.31 -30.92 -18.50
C HIS A 491 -20.40 -32.22 -17.70
N ALA A 492 -19.75 -32.31 -16.55
CA ALA A 492 -19.83 -33.48 -15.68
C ALA A 492 -21.17 -33.57 -14.99
N THR A 493 -21.98 -34.56 -15.36
CA THR A 493 -23.30 -34.79 -14.78
C THR A 493 -23.27 -35.76 -13.62
N ILE A 494 -24.16 -35.55 -12.67
CA ILE A 494 -24.33 -36.43 -11.51
C ILE A 494 -25.84 -36.63 -11.22
N GLY A 495 -26.19 -37.85 -10.84
CA GLY A 495 -27.57 -38.21 -10.48
C GLY A 495 -27.78 -38.29 -8.98
N GLY A 496 -29.03 -38.38 -8.57
CA GLY A 496 -29.46 -38.49 -7.17
C GLY A 496 -29.32 -39.92 -6.58
N ASN A 497 -28.15 -40.53 -6.73
CA ASN A 497 -27.90 -41.81 -6.07
C ASN A 497 -27.76 -41.65 -4.52
N PRO A 498 -27.83 -42.74 -3.74
CA PRO A 498 -27.80 -42.67 -2.27
C PRO A 498 -26.57 -41.97 -1.68
N GLU A 499 -25.41 -42.14 -2.29
CA GLU A 499 -24.16 -41.50 -1.86
C GLU A 499 -24.22 -39.96 -2.03
N VAL A 500 -24.71 -39.51 -3.17
CA VAL A 500 -24.90 -38.08 -3.47
C VAL A 500 -25.94 -37.44 -2.55
N GLN A 501 -27.10 -38.07 -2.38
CA GLN A 501 -28.17 -37.58 -1.52
C GLN A 501 -27.74 -37.49 -0.05
N LYS A 502 -26.98 -38.46 0.42
CA LYS A 502 -26.43 -38.46 1.78
C LYS A 502 -25.48 -37.26 1.98
N LEU A 503 -24.58 -37.03 1.04
CA LEU A 503 -23.66 -35.87 1.10
C LEU A 503 -24.44 -34.56 1.14
N LEU A 504 -25.44 -34.40 0.28
CA LEU A 504 -26.27 -33.19 0.23
C LEU A 504 -27.02 -32.97 1.55
N GLU A 505 -27.59 -34.03 2.13
CA GLU A 505 -28.28 -33.95 3.42
C GLU A 505 -27.32 -33.56 4.56
N GLU A 506 -26.14 -34.15 4.63
CA GLU A 506 -25.10 -33.83 5.63
C GLU A 506 -24.64 -32.38 5.54
N LYS A 507 -24.65 -31.79 4.34
CA LYS A 507 -24.29 -30.37 4.09
C LYS A 507 -25.47 -29.42 4.19
N GLY A 508 -26.65 -29.91 4.54
CA GLY A 508 -27.85 -29.07 4.62
C GLY A 508 -28.31 -28.53 3.25
N SER A 509 -27.97 -29.23 2.17
CA SER A 509 -28.32 -28.86 0.81
C SER A 509 -29.57 -29.62 0.34
N THR A 510 -30.32 -29.04 -0.57
CA THR A 510 -31.52 -29.64 -1.15
C THR A 510 -31.16 -30.90 -1.95
N LEU A 511 -31.90 -31.98 -1.73
CA LEU A 511 -31.74 -33.23 -2.45
C LEU A 511 -32.03 -33.07 -3.95
N LEU A 512 -31.36 -33.86 -4.76
CA LEU A 512 -31.57 -33.87 -6.20
C LEU A 512 -32.89 -34.59 -6.59
N LYS A 513 -33.71 -33.96 -7.40
CA LYS A 513 -34.89 -34.55 -8.02
C LYS A 513 -34.62 -35.12 -9.43
N SER A 514 -33.55 -34.65 -10.04
CA SER A 514 -33.08 -35.05 -11.38
C SER A 514 -31.56 -34.88 -11.44
N GLY A 515 -30.94 -35.40 -12.49
CA GLY A 515 -29.52 -35.17 -12.75
C GLY A 515 -29.17 -33.69 -12.89
N THR A 516 -27.98 -33.33 -12.44
CA THR A 516 -27.43 -31.98 -12.52
C THR A 516 -25.96 -32.02 -12.89
N THR A 517 -25.34 -30.87 -13.12
CA THR A 517 -23.89 -30.78 -13.32
C THR A 517 -23.15 -30.57 -11.98
N ILE A 518 -21.89 -30.94 -11.94
CA ILE A 518 -21.02 -30.63 -10.79
C ILE A 518 -20.94 -29.13 -10.59
N ALA A 519 -20.86 -28.34 -11.67
CA ALA A 519 -20.83 -26.86 -11.60
C ALA A 519 -22.08 -26.29 -10.90
N GLU A 520 -23.27 -26.83 -11.20
CA GLU A 520 -24.51 -26.38 -10.54
C GLU A 520 -24.52 -26.65 -9.04
N LEU A 521 -23.92 -27.76 -8.61
CA LEU A 521 -23.75 -28.06 -7.18
C LEU A 521 -22.74 -27.10 -6.53
N ILE A 522 -21.63 -26.78 -7.20
CA ILE A 522 -20.64 -25.82 -6.69
C ILE A 522 -21.26 -24.42 -6.53
N ARG A 523 -22.19 -24.04 -7.39
CA ARG A 523 -22.91 -22.74 -7.32
C ARG A 523 -23.79 -22.60 -6.08
N ARG A 524 -24.13 -23.68 -5.43
CA ARG A 524 -24.93 -23.63 -4.20
C ARG A 524 -24.11 -23.04 -3.05
N PRO A 525 -24.65 -22.08 -2.27
CA PRO A 525 -23.90 -21.43 -1.19
C PRO A 525 -23.37 -22.37 -0.12
N GLU A 526 -24.11 -23.44 0.16
CA GLU A 526 -23.79 -24.43 1.21
C GLU A 526 -22.75 -25.49 0.78
N LEU A 527 -22.40 -25.56 -0.49
CA LEU A 527 -21.45 -26.52 -1.03
C LEU A 527 -20.17 -25.86 -1.51
N THR A 528 -19.03 -26.51 -1.28
CA THR A 528 -17.74 -26.10 -1.81
C THR A 528 -17.26 -27.10 -2.87
N TYR A 529 -16.26 -26.70 -3.64
CA TYR A 529 -15.59 -27.61 -4.58
C TYR A 529 -15.04 -28.85 -3.84
N GLU A 530 -14.42 -28.66 -2.66
CA GLU A 530 -13.88 -29.75 -1.86
C GLU A 530 -14.96 -30.70 -1.29
N ASP A 531 -16.13 -30.18 -0.96
CA ASP A 531 -17.24 -31.00 -0.44
C ASP A 531 -17.68 -32.07 -1.42
N LEU A 532 -17.52 -31.84 -2.72
CA LEU A 532 -17.93 -32.75 -3.78
C LEU A 532 -16.90 -33.83 -4.13
N ALA A 533 -15.70 -33.78 -3.54
CA ALA A 533 -14.64 -34.74 -3.83
C ALA A 533 -15.09 -36.21 -3.70
N PRO A 534 -15.85 -36.64 -2.68
CA PRO A 534 -16.28 -38.04 -2.54
C PRO A 534 -17.21 -38.53 -3.67
N ILE A 535 -17.94 -37.64 -4.31
CA ILE A 535 -18.94 -37.99 -5.33
C ILE A 535 -18.50 -37.63 -6.76
N ASP A 536 -17.47 -36.86 -6.94
CA ASP A 536 -16.87 -36.49 -8.23
C ASP A 536 -15.67 -37.37 -8.53
N LYS A 537 -15.93 -38.58 -9.05
CA LYS A 537 -14.92 -39.61 -9.25
C LYS A 537 -13.92 -39.34 -10.38
N GLU A 538 -14.26 -38.47 -11.30
CA GLU A 538 -13.40 -38.06 -12.41
C GLU A 538 -12.59 -36.80 -12.12
N ARG A 539 -12.64 -36.33 -10.89
CA ARG A 539 -11.98 -35.14 -10.43
C ARG A 539 -10.46 -35.26 -10.53
N PRO A 540 -9.78 -34.31 -11.26
CA PRO A 540 -8.32 -34.31 -11.30
C PRO A 540 -7.70 -33.78 -9.99
N GLU A 541 -6.47 -34.17 -9.74
CA GLU A 541 -5.63 -33.56 -8.72
C GLU A 541 -5.18 -32.17 -9.21
N LEU A 542 -5.55 -31.13 -8.45
CA LEU A 542 -5.24 -29.74 -8.79
C LEU A 542 -4.63 -29.01 -7.58
N PRO A 543 -3.75 -28.04 -7.81
CA PRO A 543 -3.29 -27.14 -6.75
C PRO A 543 -4.46 -26.40 -6.09
N TRP A 544 -4.31 -26.11 -4.81
CA TRP A 544 -5.36 -25.47 -4.01
C TRP A 544 -5.82 -24.12 -4.57
N ASP A 545 -4.90 -23.33 -5.15
CA ASP A 545 -5.17 -22.03 -5.73
C ASP A 545 -5.97 -22.10 -7.04
N VAL A 546 -5.80 -23.18 -7.81
CA VAL A 546 -6.63 -23.50 -8.97
C VAL A 546 -8.05 -23.84 -8.53
N LYS A 547 -8.19 -24.70 -7.52
CA LYS A 547 -9.50 -25.09 -6.96
C LYS A 547 -10.28 -23.89 -6.45
N GLU A 548 -9.60 -22.98 -5.74
CA GLU A 548 -10.18 -21.75 -5.22
C GLU A 548 -10.72 -20.88 -6.35
N GLN A 549 -9.99 -20.70 -7.45
CA GLN A 549 -10.42 -19.92 -8.60
C GLN A 549 -11.62 -20.53 -9.31
N VAL A 550 -11.64 -21.86 -9.43
CA VAL A 550 -12.79 -22.58 -10.02
C VAL A 550 -14.07 -22.33 -9.21
N GLU A 551 -13.99 -22.49 -7.89
CA GLU A 551 -15.13 -22.27 -7.00
C GLU A 551 -15.64 -20.83 -7.05
N ILE A 552 -14.76 -19.83 -6.94
CA ILE A 552 -15.13 -18.41 -6.97
C ILE A 552 -15.75 -18.04 -8.30
N ASN A 553 -15.15 -18.43 -9.42
CA ASN A 553 -15.67 -18.12 -10.75
C ASN A 553 -17.05 -18.72 -10.99
N LEU A 554 -17.31 -19.93 -10.51
CA LEU A 554 -18.64 -20.56 -10.64
C LEU A 554 -19.69 -19.89 -9.75
N LYS A 555 -19.36 -19.68 -8.46
CA LYS A 555 -20.31 -19.10 -7.50
C LYS A 555 -20.67 -17.65 -7.80
N TYR A 556 -19.76 -16.86 -8.30
CA TYR A 556 -19.93 -15.42 -8.50
C TYR A 556 -20.02 -15.01 -9.98
N GLU A 557 -20.22 -15.94 -10.88
CA GLU A 557 -20.23 -15.73 -12.33
C GLU A 557 -21.12 -14.56 -12.77
N GLY A 558 -22.35 -14.50 -12.29
CA GLY A 558 -23.30 -13.45 -12.65
C GLY A 558 -22.85 -12.05 -12.20
N TYR A 559 -22.27 -11.95 -11.00
CA TYR A 559 -21.73 -10.70 -10.47
C TYR A 559 -20.45 -10.28 -11.20
N ILE A 560 -19.58 -11.23 -11.51
CA ILE A 560 -18.35 -10.99 -12.28
C ILE A 560 -18.70 -10.46 -13.68
N LYS A 561 -19.62 -11.08 -14.38
CA LYS A 561 -20.08 -10.62 -15.72
C LYS A 561 -20.65 -9.21 -15.70
N ARG A 562 -21.39 -8.85 -14.64
CA ARG A 562 -21.92 -7.48 -14.48
C ARG A 562 -20.80 -6.46 -14.28
N GLN A 563 -19.82 -6.76 -13.43
CA GLN A 563 -18.67 -5.86 -13.23
C GLN A 563 -17.82 -5.74 -14.50
N MET A 564 -17.63 -6.81 -15.26
CA MET A 564 -16.91 -6.75 -16.54
C MET A 564 -17.58 -5.81 -17.56
N LYS A 565 -18.90 -5.78 -17.61
CA LYS A 565 -19.63 -4.81 -18.46
C LYS A 565 -19.40 -3.36 -18.01
N GLN A 566 -19.39 -3.11 -16.71
CA GLN A 566 -19.07 -1.79 -16.15
C GLN A 566 -17.64 -1.38 -16.50
N VAL A 567 -16.69 -2.30 -16.44
CA VAL A 567 -15.30 -2.08 -16.83
C VAL A 567 -15.16 -1.72 -18.31
N GLU A 568 -15.91 -2.37 -19.19
CA GLU A 568 -15.91 -2.01 -20.62
C GLU A 568 -16.32 -0.55 -20.85
N GLN A 569 -17.34 -0.07 -20.14
CA GLN A 569 -17.76 1.33 -20.20
C GLN A 569 -16.70 2.28 -19.64
N PHE A 570 -16.10 1.91 -18.54
CA PHE A 570 -14.98 2.64 -17.93
C PHE A 570 -13.80 2.78 -18.92
N LYS A 571 -13.38 1.68 -19.54
CA LYS A 571 -12.28 1.67 -20.51
C LYS A 571 -12.54 2.53 -21.75
N LYS A 572 -13.79 2.62 -22.20
CA LYS A 572 -14.17 3.52 -23.30
C LYS A 572 -13.88 5.00 -22.98
N LEU A 573 -14.13 5.43 -21.74
CA LEU A 573 -13.82 6.80 -21.30
C LEU A 573 -12.33 7.01 -21.10
N GLU A 574 -11.62 6.02 -20.55
CA GLU A 574 -10.15 6.07 -20.38
C GLU A 574 -9.41 6.09 -21.72
N ALA A 575 -9.96 5.46 -22.75
CA ALA A 575 -9.39 5.46 -24.09
C ALA A 575 -9.52 6.82 -24.80
N LYS A 576 -10.44 7.66 -24.39
CA LYS A 576 -10.62 9.01 -24.93
C LYS A 576 -9.57 9.96 -24.36
N LYS A 577 -8.44 10.07 -25.05
CA LYS A 577 -7.30 10.88 -24.63
C LYS A 577 -7.59 12.37 -24.82
N ILE A 578 -7.05 13.19 -23.91
CA ILE A 578 -7.06 14.64 -23.98
C ILE A 578 -5.65 15.08 -24.45
N PRO A 579 -5.55 15.93 -25.50
CA PRO A 579 -4.27 16.46 -25.92
C PRO A 579 -3.58 17.26 -24.79
N GLU A 580 -2.28 17.10 -24.62
CA GLU A 580 -1.51 17.79 -23.59
C GLU A 580 -1.53 19.31 -23.74
N ASP A 581 -1.64 19.79 -24.97
CA ASP A 581 -1.64 21.21 -25.34
C ASP A 581 -3.05 21.80 -25.44
N LEU A 582 -4.09 21.09 -25.00
CA LEU A 582 -5.46 21.58 -25.06
C LEU A 582 -5.60 22.91 -24.28
N ASP A 583 -6.11 23.93 -24.98
CA ASP A 583 -6.43 25.21 -24.37
C ASP A 583 -7.87 25.20 -23.86
N TYR A 584 -8.02 25.05 -22.54
CA TYR A 584 -9.33 24.99 -21.90
C TYR A 584 -10.11 26.29 -21.94
N GLU A 585 -9.43 27.43 -22.19
CA GLU A 585 -10.10 28.73 -22.40
C GLU A 585 -10.95 28.74 -23.68
N LYS A 586 -10.56 27.95 -24.66
CA LYS A 586 -11.29 27.77 -25.92
C LYS A 586 -12.48 26.85 -25.85
N VAL A 587 -12.60 26.07 -24.75
CA VAL A 587 -13.74 25.19 -24.55
C VAL A 587 -14.91 25.98 -23.98
N GLY A 588 -15.82 26.39 -24.85
CA GLY A 588 -17.02 27.14 -24.44
C GLY A 588 -17.92 26.30 -23.53
N SER A 589 -18.70 27.00 -22.69
CA SER A 589 -19.70 26.37 -21.79
C SER A 589 -19.15 25.51 -20.63
N LEU A 590 -17.83 25.47 -20.40
CA LEU A 590 -17.28 24.94 -19.15
C LEU A 590 -17.55 25.89 -17.99
N ARG A 591 -17.93 25.36 -16.84
CA ARG A 591 -17.98 26.14 -15.61
C ARG A 591 -16.58 26.66 -15.25
N ILE A 592 -16.50 27.83 -14.65
CA ILE A 592 -15.21 28.46 -14.28
C ILE A 592 -14.38 27.52 -13.40
N GLU A 593 -14.99 26.92 -12.39
CA GLU A 593 -14.33 25.95 -11.50
C GLU A 593 -13.76 24.76 -12.28
N ALA A 594 -14.56 24.15 -13.16
CA ALA A 594 -14.11 23.02 -13.97
C ALA A 594 -12.95 23.39 -14.88
N ARG A 595 -13.02 24.56 -15.53
CA ARG A 595 -11.95 25.06 -16.39
C ARG A 595 -10.64 25.24 -15.62
N GLN A 596 -10.71 25.87 -14.44
CA GLN A 596 -9.55 26.07 -13.57
C GLN A 596 -8.94 24.75 -13.14
N LYS A 597 -9.75 23.78 -12.73
CA LYS A 597 -9.29 22.45 -12.30
C LYS A 597 -8.67 21.66 -13.45
N LEU A 598 -9.27 21.69 -14.62
CA LEU A 598 -8.74 21.01 -15.81
C LEU A 598 -7.41 21.62 -16.27
N GLU A 599 -7.29 22.94 -16.22
CA GLU A 599 -6.05 23.65 -16.53
C GLU A 599 -4.94 23.35 -15.51
N GLU A 600 -5.29 23.33 -14.21
CA GLU A 600 -4.35 23.07 -13.13
C GLU A 600 -3.82 21.63 -13.16
N TYR A 601 -4.70 20.64 -13.35
CA TYR A 601 -4.35 19.23 -13.19
C TYR A 601 -4.07 18.48 -14.47
N ARG A 602 -4.36 19.05 -15.62
CA ARG A 602 -4.04 18.49 -16.94
C ARG A 602 -4.30 16.98 -17.07
N PRO A 603 -5.56 16.51 -16.94
CA PRO A 603 -5.88 15.11 -17.07
C PRO A 603 -5.50 14.57 -18.45
N VAL A 604 -5.08 13.30 -18.50
CA VAL A 604 -4.64 12.64 -19.74
C VAL A 604 -5.77 11.99 -20.51
N SER A 605 -6.93 11.81 -19.88
CA SER A 605 -8.13 11.18 -20.49
C SER A 605 -9.42 11.80 -19.97
N ILE A 606 -10.49 11.57 -20.70
CA ILE A 606 -11.85 11.95 -20.26
C ILE A 606 -12.23 11.22 -18.98
N GLY A 607 -11.87 9.94 -18.86
CA GLY A 607 -12.08 9.18 -17.62
C GLY A 607 -11.41 9.83 -16.42
N GLN A 608 -10.15 10.21 -16.54
CA GLN A 608 -9.42 10.91 -15.50
C GLN A 608 -10.04 12.29 -15.19
N ALA A 609 -10.40 13.05 -16.21
CA ALA A 609 -11.06 14.33 -16.04
C ALA A 609 -12.36 14.23 -15.23
N SER A 610 -13.13 13.16 -15.45
CA SER A 610 -14.40 12.93 -14.75
C SER A 610 -14.24 12.65 -13.25
N ARG A 611 -13.06 12.27 -12.81
CA ARG A 611 -12.74 11.97 -11.40
C ARG A 611 -12.12 13.16 -10.65
N ILE A 612 -11.81 14.24 -11.34
CA ILE A 612 -11.27 15.46 -10.71
C ILE A 612 -12.38 16.15 -9.92
N SER A 613 -12.11 16.45 -8.65
CA SER A 613 -13.02 17.24 -7.81
C SER A 613 -13.28 18.62 -8.43
N GLY A 614 -14.54 19.00 -8.56
CA GLY A 614 -14.94 20.25 -9.19
C GLY A 614 -15.33 20.13 -10.67
N VAL A 615 -15.13 18.96 -11.28
CA VAL A 615 -15.58 18.65 -12.66
C VAL A 615 -16.86 17.81 -12.60
N SER A 616 -17.93 18.33 -13.17
CA SER A 616 -19.25 17.66 -13.17
C SER A 616 -19.48 16.82 -14.43
N PRO A 617 -20.48 15.90 -14.44
CA PRO A 617 -20.87 15.19 -15.65
C PRO A 617 -21.25 16.10 -16.82
N ALA A 618 -21.84 17.29 -16.52
CA ALA A 618 -22.17 18.27 -17.55
C ALA A 618 -20.89 18.87 -18.19
N ASP A 619 -19.86 19.16 -17.39
CA ASP A 619 -18.56 19.62 -17.89
C ASP A 619 -17.90 18.57 -18.79
N ILE A 620 -18.00 17.29 -18.42
CA ILE A 620 -17.48 16.18 -19.22
C ILE A 620 -18.21 16.09 -20.57
N SER A 621 -19.52 16.27 -20.60
CA SER A 621 -20.30 16.27 -21.84
C SER A 621 -19.86 17.40 -22.77
N VAL A 622 -19.64 18.60 -22.23
CA VAL A 622 -19.13 19.74 -23.00
C VAL A 622 -17.73 19.45 -23.57
N LEU A 623 -16.86 18.89 -22.76
CA LEU A 623 -15.49 18.54 -23.17
C LEU A 623 -15.47 17.47 -24.26
N LEU A 624 -16.34 16.46 -24.17
CA LEU A 624 -16.48 15.41 -25.19
C LEU A 624 -16.87 15.98 -26.54
N VAL A 625 -17.86 16.86 -26.57
CA VAL A 625 -18.32 17.53 -27.80
C VAL A 625 -17.20 18.36 -28.41
N TYR A 626 -16.50 19.14 -27.58
CA TYR A 626 -15.38 19.96 -28.04
C TYR A 626 -14.24 19.11 -28.64
N LEU A 627 -13.86 18.01 -27.99
CA LEU A 627 -12.80 17.13 -28.49
C LEU A 627 -13.17 16.44 -29.81
N GLU A 628 -14.43 16.10 -30.02
CA GLU A 628 -14.90 15.58 -31.31
C GLU A 628 -14.76 16.62 -32.43
N GLN A 629 -15.11 17.86 -32.15
CA GLN A 629 -14.94 18.97 -33.10
C GLN A 629 -13.45 19.27 -33.36
N TYR A 630 -12.65 19.27 -32.30
CA TYR A 630 -11.19 19.50 -32.38
C TYR A 630 -10.51 18.46 -33.30
N ARG A 631 -10.86 17.17 -33.14
CA ARG A 631 -10.32 16.07 -33.99
C ARG A 631 -10.78 16.12 -35.44
N ARG A 632 -11.95 16.69 -35.72
CA ARG A 632 -12.43 16.87 -37.10
C ARG A 632 -11.74 18.01 -37.83
N ASN A 633 -11.20 18.97 -37.06
CA ASN A 633 -10.57 20.17 -37.61
C ASN A 633 -9.01 20.08 -37.60
N ALA A 634 -8.45 19.07 -36.96
CA ALA A 634 -7.03 18.73 -36.98
C ALA A 634 -6.72 17.66 -38.04
#